data_8125af1a2fd7b0d1767293b47502baf4
#
_entry.id   8125af1a2fd7b0d1767293b47502baf4
#
_cell.length_a   1.000
_cell.length_b   1.000
_cell.length_c   1.000
_cell.angle_alpha   90.00
_cell.angle_beta   90.00
_cell.angle_gamma   90.00
#
_symmetry.space_group_name_H-M   'P 1'
#
loop_
_entity.id
_entity.type
_entity.pdbx_description
1 polymer ?
#
loop_
_entity_poly.entity_id
_entity_poly.type
_entity_poly.pdbx_seq_one_letter_code
_entity_poly.pdbx_strand_id
1 'polypeptide(L)'
;RYTLNLRISNTGGNTTVDPEAPKYAKWFETPVITKAQMENHDLMYVTHNTKQKYKGTARPDMEGQMIRNYSMLYDKKMKMAHWVAYPLHRYYTEKNVTRKDNWVSDPLVRENEFQAVVSKSYEGEIYRRGHQIPSNDRVATMEMNNQTFYFTNQTPQRQDKFNGAIWKNLEHRINSWSTASDTVYVVTGAVPPSDDATWIKEKSIKDNDGKDIPIPSYYFKAVARKIGGKYHTIAFWMQHRDYTDSQSYMKYAVSVSDLEKNTGFEFFPGLDESTKSQLDLSKWQ
;
A
#
# COMPACT_ATOMS: atom_id res chain seq x y z
N ARG A 1 10.33 6.61 -20.86
CA ARG A 1 8.88 6.40 -20.75
C ARG A 1 8.65 5.06 -20.08
N TYR A 2 8.33 5.10 -18.81
CA TYR A 2 7.81 3.90 -18.14
C TYR A 2 6.31 3.86 -18.44
N THR A 3 5.96 3.35 -19.61
CA THR A 3 4.58 2.98 -19.85
C THR A 3 4.36 1.72 -19.04
N LEU A 4 3.78 1.87 -17.88
CA LEU A 4 3.24 0.74 -17.16
C LEU A 4 2.16 0.12 -18.05
N ASN A 5 2.49 -0.96 -18.74
CA ASN A 5 1.52 -1.82 -19.38
C ASN A 5 0.62 -2.54 -18.34
N LEU A 6 0.48 -1.89 -17.17
CA LEU A 6 -0.38 -2.31 -16.09
C LEU A 6 -1.77 -1.64 -16.19
N ARG A 7 -1.91 -0.65 -17.07
CA ARG A 7 -3.22 -0.08 -17.36
C ARG A 7 -4.02 -1.09 -18.18
N ILE A 8 -4.97 -1.71 -17.52
CA ILE A 8 -6.08 -2.31 -18.22
C ILE A 8 -6.91 -1.14 -18.70
N SER A 9 -6.95 -0.92 -20.01
CA SER A 9 -7.93 -0.02 -20.56
C SER A 9 -9.30 -0.70 -20.44
N ASN A 10 -10.01 -0.46 -19.36
CA ASN A 10 -11.43 -0.76 -19.31
C ASN A 10 -12.17 0.27 -20.16
N THR A 11 -12.16 0.07 -21.45
CA THR A 11 -13.14 0.68 -22.34
C THR A 11 -14.38 -0.19 -22.32
N GLY A 12 -15.36 0.19 -21.51
CA GLY A 12 -16.76 -0.26 -21.66
C GLY A 12 -17.12 -1.51 -20.88
N GLY A 13 -17.97 -1.33 -19.91
CA GLY A 13 -18.98 -2.15 -19.31
C GLY A 13 -19.04 -3.63 -19.68
N ASN A 14 -18.50 -4.41 -18.84
CA ASN A 14 -18.92 -5.69 -18.29
C ASN A 14 -17.70 -6.21 -17.54
N THR A 15 -17.69 -6.11 -16.24
CA THR A 15 -16.74 -6.82 -15.39
C THR A 15 -17.13 -8.29 -15.41
N THR A 16 -16.85 -8.97 -16.50
CA THR A 16 -16.66 -10.40 -16.45
C THR A 16 -15.39 -10.56 -15.65
N VAL A 17 -15.52 -11.00 -14.42
CA VAL A 17 -14.39 -11.55 -13.65
C VAL A 17 -13.69 -12.51 -14.60
N ASP A 18 -12.45 -12.19 -14.98
CA ASP A 18 -11.64 -13.09 -15.78
C ASP A 18 -11.63 -14.45 -15.05
N PRO A 19 -12.19 -15.53 -15.62
CA PRO A 19 -12.22 -16.83 -14.98
C PRO A 19 -10.81 -17.40 -14.72
N GLU A 20 -9.79 -16.79 -15.32
CA GLU A 20 -8.38 -17.01 -15.01
C GLU A 20 -7.81 -15.97 -14.03
N ALA A 21 -8.68 -15.16 -13.38
CA ALA A 21 -8.25 -14.25 -12.33
C ALA A 21 -7.38 -15.05 -11.35
N PRO A 22 -6.16 -14.58 -11.09
CA PRO A 22 -5.14 -15.45 -10.55
C PRO A 22 -5.48 -15.91 -9.15
N LYS A 23 -5.06 -17.12 -8.83
CA LYS A 23 -5.16 -17.76 -7.52
C LYS A 23 -4.69 -16.88 -6.34
N TYR A 24 -4.04 -15.76 -6.64
CA TYR A 24 -3.47 -14.83 -5.67
C TYR A 24 -4.43 -13.74 -5.18
N ALA A 25 -5.50 -13.42 -5.93
CA ALA A 25 -6.49 -12.40 -5.58
C ALA A 25 -7.59 -12.92 -4.65
N LYS A 26 -7.36 -13.96 -3.88
CA LYS A 26 -8.36 -14.61 -3.03
C LYS A 26 -8.64 -13.91 -1.70
N TRP A 27 -7.78 -13.01 -1.27
CA TRP A 27 -8.04 -12.20 -0.08
C TRP A 27 -8.80 -10.94 -0.45
N PHE A 28 -9.68 -10.53 0.45
CA PHE A 28 -10.60 -9.43 0.19
C PHE A 28 -9.89 -8.13 -0.24
N GLU A 29 -8.78 -7.80 0.39
CA GLU A 29 -8.02 -6.58 0.12
C GLU A 29 -7.11 -6.67 -1.11
N THR A 30 -6.89 -7.85 -1.66
CA THR A 30 -5.95 -8.02 -2.78
C THR A 30 -6.53 -7.45 -4.06
N PRO A 31 -5.90 -6.45 -4.70
CA PRO A 31 -6.27 -6.03 -6.04
C PRO A 31 -6.17 -7.16 -7.04
N VAL A 32 -6.94 -7.08 -8.12
CA VAL A 32 -6.84 -8.05 -9.21
C VAL A 32 -5.44 -8.00 -9.80
N ILE A 33 -4.81 -9.18 -9.92
CA ILE A 33 -3.56 -9.36 -10.65
C ILE A 33 -3.90 -9.99 -11.99
N THR A 34 -3.66 -9.24 -13.06
CA THR A 34 -4.00 -9.66 -14.40
C THR A 34 -3.01 -10.66 -14.96
N LYS A 35 -3.42 -11.40 -15.99
CA LYS A 35 -2.53 -12.28 -16.73
C LYS A 35 -1.30 -11.52 -17.28
N ALA A 36 -1.51 -10.32 -17.83
CA ALA A 36 -0.43 -9.48 -18.34
C ALA A 36 0.58 -9.09 -17.25
N GLN A 37 0.10 -8.80 -16.04
CA GLN A 37 0.97 -8.53 -14.88
C GLN A 37 1.76 -9.77 -14.47
N MET A 38 1.14 -10.95 -14.48
CA MET A 38 1.82 -12.22 -14.15
C MET A 38 2.88 -12.61 -15.17
N GLU A 39 2.66 -12.30 -16.43
CA GLU A 39 3.60 -12.58 -17.54
C GLU A 39 4.73 -11.54 -17.63
N ASN A 40 4.60 -10.41 -16.94
CA ASN A 40 5.64 -9.39 -16.89
C ASN A 40 6.77 -9.81 -15.94
N HIS A 41 7.93 -10.09 -16.50
CA HIS A 41 9.11 -10.55 -15.74
C HIS A 41 9.66 -9.53 -14.75
N ASP A 42 9.33 -8.25 -14.90
CA ASP A 42 9.73 -7.21 -13.95
C ASP A 42 8.85 -7.18 -12.69
N LEU A 43 7.68 -7.83 -12.73
CA LEU A 43 6.72 -7.82 -11.63
C LEU A 43 6.77 -9.11 -10.82
N MET A 44 6.54 -8.96 -9.52
CA MET A 44 6.39 -10.07 -8.57
C MET A 44 5.17 -9.81 -7.70
N TYR A 45 4.30 -10.81 -7.57
CA TYR A 45 3.36 -10.85 -6.46
C TYR A 45 4.04 -11.53 -5.27
N VAL A 46 4.06 -10.86 -4.13
CA VAL A 46 4.73 -11.33 -2.92
C VAL A 46 3.78 -11.26 -1.74
N THR A 47 3.69 -12.34 -0.97
CA THR A 47 2.99 -12.35 0.33
C THR A 47 3.98 -12.61 1.45
N HIS A 48 3.99 -11.70 2.42
CA HIS A 48 4.76 -11.84 3.65
C HIS A 48 3.88 -12.49 4.70
N ASN A 49 4.36 -13.61 5.25
CA ASN A 49 3.75 -14.31 6.37
C ASN A 49 4.68 -14.30 7.56
N THR A 50 4.11 -14.34 8.76
CA THR A 50 4.88 -14.58 9.97
C THR A 50 4.92 -16.07 10.28
N LYS A 51 5.94 -16.50 11.00
CA LYS A 51 6.01 -17.87 11.52
C LYS A 51 5.12 -18.07 12.74
N GLN A 52 4.69 -16.99 13.33
CA GLN A 52 3.83 -16.99 14.50
C GLN A 52 2.41 -17.41 14.13
N LYS A 53 1.89 -18.36 14.87
CA LYS A 53 0.48 -18.73 14.80
C LYS A 53 -0.36 -17.73 15.58
N TYR A 54 -1.56 -17.47 15.11
CA TYR A 54 -2.50 -16.63 15.81
C TYR A 54 -2.93 -17.26 17.14
N LYS A 55 -2.88 -16.48 18.21
CA LYS A 55 -3.40 -16.80 19.52
C LYS A 55 -4.14 -15.58 20.04
N GLY A 56 -5.42 -15.71 20.29
CA GLY A 56 -6.20 -14.61 20.83
C GLY A 56 -7.68 -14.75 20.53
N THR A 57 -8.46 -13.92 21.19
CA THR A 57 -9.92 -13.93 21.10
C THR A 57 -10.48 -12.96 20.07
N ALA A 58 -9.64 -12.05 19.53
CA ALA A 58 -10.08 -11.03 18.59
C ALA A 58 -10.53 -11.62 17.23
N ARG A 59 -9.91 -12.73 16.82
CA ARG A 59 -10.27 -13.47 15.59
C ARG A 59 -10.26 -14.96 15.87
N PRO A 60 -11.28 -15.51 16.52
CA PRO A 60 -11.35 -16.95 16.87
C PRO A 60 -11.27 -17.87 15.65
N ASP A 61 -11.75 -17.39 14.49
CA ASP A 61 -11.67 -18.08 13.20
C ASP A 61 -10.25 -18.27 12.69
N MET A 62 -9.29 -17.51 13.20
CA MET A 62 -7.88 -17.58 12.82
C MET A 62 -7.01 -18.36 13.82
N GLU A 63 -7.59 -18.89 14.90
CA GLU A 63 -6.79 -19.57 15.92
C GLU A 63 -5.97 -20.73 15.31
N GLY A 64 -4.70 -20.78 15.68
CA GLY A 64 -3.77 -21.78 15.17
C GLY A 64 -3.30 -21.57 13.73
N GLN A 65 -3.83 -20.61 13.00
CA GLN A 65 -3.40 -20.28 11.65
C GLN A 65 -2.13 -19.41 11.67
N MET A 66 -1.32 -19.56 10.64
CA MET A 66 -0.19 -18.65 10.40
C MET A 66 -0.72 -17.26 10.03
N ILE A 67 -0.12 -16.23 10.61
CA ILE A 67 -0.56 -14.86 10.35
C ILE A 67 0.04 -14.37 9.05
N ARG A 68 -0.82 -14.04 8.10
CA ARG A 68 -0.47 -13.29 6.91
C ARG A 68 -0.28 -11.82 7.28
N ASN A 69 0.86 -11.26 6.91
CA ASN A 69 1.20 -9.88 7.26
C ASN A 69 0.70 -8.89 6.20
N TYR A 70 1.27 -8.94 5.00
CA TYR A 70 0.83 -8.12 3.87
C TYR A 70 1.25 -8.74 2.55
N SER A 71 0.59 -8.30 1.48
CA SER A 71 0.93 -8.69 0.11
C SER A 71 1.27 -7.46 -0.72
N MET A 72 2.05 -7.64 -1.77
CA MET A 72 2.42 -6.54 -2.65
C MET A 72 2.58 -6.99 -4.09
N LEU A 73 2.37 -6.07 -5.02
CA LEU A 73 2.82 -6.15 -6.40
C LEU A 73 4.11 -5.34 -6.52
N TYR A 74 5.23 -6.03 -6.56
CA TYR A 74 6.55 -5.44 -6.56
C TYR A 74 7.14 -5.36 -7.96
N ASP A 75 7.70 -4.21 -8.30
CA ASP A 75 8.37 -3.97 -9.56
C ASP A 75 9.89 -4.00 -9.35
N LYS A 76 10.54 -5.05 -9.85
CA LYS A 76 11.99 -5.26 -9.73
C LYS A 76 12.80 -4.21 -10.49
N LYS A 77 12.27 -3.75 -11.62
CA LYS A 77 12.93 -2.73 -12.43
C LYS A 77 12.87 -1.35 -11.76
N MET A 78 11.72 -0.99 -11.23
CA MET A 78 11.53 0.28 -10.53
C MET A 78 11.96 0.22 -9.07
N LYS A 79 12.18 -0.97 -8.53
CA LYS A 79 12.56 -1.18 -7.11
C LYS A 79 11.57 -0.56 -6.15
N MET A 80 10.27 -0.73 -6.48
CA MET A 80 9.17 -0.27 -5.65
C MET A 80 7.95 -1.16 -5.80
N ALA A 81 7.12 -1.21 -4.76
CA ALA A 81 5.81 -1.81 -4.85
C ALA A 81 4.82 -0.83 -5.48
N HIS A 82 4.08 -1.27 -6.49
CA HIS A 82 2.97 -0.50 -7.05
C HIS A 82 1.83 -0.40 -6.05
N TRP A 83 1.59 -1.47 -5.31
CA TRP A 83 0.67 -1.47 -4.18
C TRP A 83 1.10 -2.49 -3.12
N VAL A 84 0.70 -2.20 -1.89
CA VAL A 84 0.80 -3.08 -0.72
C VAL A 84 -0.59 -3.19 -0.12
N ALA A 85 -1.09 -4.41 0.02
CA ALA A 85 -2.44 -4.71 0.50
C ALA A 85 -2.39 -5.48 1.82
N TYR A 86 -3.23 -5.10 2.77
CA TYR A 86 -3.22 -5.71 4.09
C TYR A 86 -4.54 -5.52 4.83
N PRO A 87 -4.93 -6.48 5.68
CA PRO A 87 -6.00 -6.30 6.64
C PRO A 87 -5.49 -5.49 7.84
N LEU A 88 -6.35 -4.68 8.41
CA LEU A 88 -6.09 -3.86 9.59
C LEU A 88 -7.15 -4.16 10.64
N HIS A 89 -6.72 -4.59 11.82
CA HIS A 89 -7.58 -5.01 12.92
C HIS A 89 -6.83 -4.77 14.23
N ARG A 90 -7.54 -4.63 15.34
CA ARG A 90 -6.90 -4.42 16.65
C ARG A 90 -5.81 -5.42 16.95
N TYR A 91 -5.97 -6.68 16.56
CA TYR A 91 -4.93 -7.69 16.73
C TYR A 91 -3.57 -7.23 16.19
N TYR A 92 -3.55 -6.61 15.01
CA TYR A 92 -2.31 -6.12 14.39
C TYR A 92 -1.79 -4.83 15.02
N THR A 93 -2.68 -4.04 15.62
CA THR A 93 -2.39 -2.68 16.11
C THR A 93 -2.18 -2.61 17.62
N GLU A 94 -2.36 -3.71 18.34
CA GLU A 94 -2.00 -3.77 19.76
C GLU A 94 -0.52 -3.43 19.95
N LYS A 95 -0.26 -2.44 20.80
CA LYS A 95 1.11 -1.92 21.02
C LYS A 95 1.91 -2.82 21.97
N ASN A 96 2.23 -4.03 21.51
CA ASN A 96 3.02 -5.00 22.24
C ASN A 96 4.52 -4.86 22.00
N VAL A 97 4.90 -4.19 20.92
CA VAL A 97 6.30 -3.99 20.56
C VAL A 97 6.57 -2.54 20.14
N THR A 98 7.83 -2.14 20.27
CA THR A 98 8.32 -0.84 19.79
C THR A 98 9.17 -1.07 18.54
N ARG A 99 8.96 -0.23 17.53
CA ARG A 99 9.73 -0.28 16.28
C ARG A 99 11.24 -0.12 16.53
N LYS A 100 12.05 -0.86 15.78
CA LYS A 100 13.51 -0.80 15.87
C LYS A 100 14.19 -0.09 14.71
N ASP A 101 13.43 0.33 13.70
CA ASP A 101 13.94 0.97 12.48
C ASP A 101 15.07 0.20 11.78
N ASN A 102 15.04 -1.12 11.88
CA ASN A 102 16.07 -2.00 11.34
C ASN A 102 15.77 -2.35 9.88
N TRP A 103 16.13 -1.45 8.99
CA TRP A 103 15.93 -1.60 7.55
C TRP A 103 16.87 -2.64 6.96
N VAL A 104 16.29 -3.63 6.30
CA VAL A 104 17.02 -4.76 5.71
C VAL A 104 16.42 -5.16 4.37
N SER A 105 17.19 -5.93 3.60
CA SER A 105 16.72 -6.53 2.35
C SER A 105 15.57 -7.51 2.61
N ASP A 106 14.61 -7.50 1.69
CA ASP A 106 13.50 -8.43 1.71
C ASP A 106 13.99 -9.83 1.27
N PRO A 107 13.87 -10.84 2.11
CA PRO A 107 14.35 -12.18 1.77
C PRO A 107 13.57 -12.86 0.65
N LEU A 108 12.37 -12.35 0.31
CA LEU A 108 11.55 -12.87 -0.77
C LEU A 108 11.90 -12.25 -2.13
N VAL A 109 12.62 -11.12 -2.12
CA VAL A 109 13.24 -10.52 -3.32
C VAL A 109 14.74 -10.70 -3.19
N ARG A 110 15.26 -11.81 -3.70
CA ARG A 110 16.58 -12.33 -3.32
C ARG A 110 17.75 -11.46 -3.74
N GLU A 111 17.64 -10.76 -4.86
CA GLU A 111 18.74 -9.98 -5.40
C GLU A 111 18.66 -8.51 -4.94
N ASN A 112 19.72 -8.01 -4.33
CA ASN A 112 19.78 -6.61 -3.89
C ASN A 112 19.72 -5.63 -5.08
N GLU A 113 20.08 -6.05 -6.29
CA GLU A 113 19.91 -5.22 -7.49
C GLU A 113 18.45 -4.86 -7.77
N PHE A 114 17.50 -5.67 -7.30
CA PHE A 114 16.07 -5.43 -7.45
C PHE A 114 15.45 -4.64 -6.29
N GLN A 115 16.26 -4.22 -5.32
CA GLN A 115 15.79 -3.47 -4.15
C GLN A 115 16.51 -2.12 -4.06
N ALA A 116 15.83 -1.14 -3.51
CA ALA A 116 16.45 0.12 -3.12
C ALA A 116 17.16 -0.06 -1.77
N VAL A 117 18.47 -0.23 -1.80
CA VAL A 117 19.27 -0.44 -0.57
C VAL A 117 19.51 0.89 0.12
N VAL A 118 18.76 1.17 1.17
CA VAL A 118 18.78 2.43 1.90
C VAL A 118 18.90 2.17 3.40
N SER A 119 20.05 1.67 3.82
CA SER A 119 20.31 1.28 5.22
C SER A 119 20.40 2.47 6.17
N LYS A 120 20.88 3.63 5.69
CA LYS A 120 20.97 4.86 6.47
C LYS A 120 19.87 5.85 6.10
N SER A 121 19.99 6.47 4.95
CA SER A 121 18.97 7.38 4.37
C SER A 121 19.33 7.63 2.90
N TYR A 122 18.39 8.22 2.15
CA TYR A 122 18.74 8.83 0.87
C TYR A 122 19.65 10.03 1.09
N GLU A 123 20.46 10.37 0.09
CA GLU A 123 21.27 11.58 0.16
C GLU A 123 20.41 12.85 0.24
N GLY A 124 20.90 13.84 0.96
CA GLY A 124 20.19 15.09 1.20
C GLY A 124 19.13 14.95 2.30
N GLU A 125 18.39 16.02 2.52
CA GLU A 125 17.45 16.12 3.65
C GLU A 125 15.98 15.99 3.21
N ILE A 126 15.70 16.04 1.91
CA ILE A 126 14.33 16.13 1.38
C ILE A 126 13.61 14.79 1.46
N TYR A 127 14.25 13.70 1.01
CA TYR A 127 13.64 12.38 0.88
C TYR A 127 14.09 11.43 1.98
N ARG A 128 13.13 10.69 2.53
CA ARG A 128 13.35 9.63 3.52
C ARG A 128 12.70 8.34 3.05
N ARG A 129 13.02 7.25 3.74
CA ARG A 129 12.39 5.93 3.54
C ARG A 129 10.94 6.00 4.01
N GLY A 130 10.03 6.21 3.08
CA GLY A 130 8.60 6.24 3.37
C GLY A 130 8.01 4.82 3.30
N HIS A 131 7.34 4.38 4.38
CA HIS A 131 6.64 3.10 4.41
C HIS A 131 5.46 3.07 3.46
N GLN A 132 5.21 1.92 2.84
CA GLN A 132 3.93 1.60 2.22
C GLN A 132 2.95 1.12 3.29
N ILE A 133 3.07 -0.11 3.82
CA ILE A 133 2.36 -0.44 5.04
C ILE A 133 3.07 0.21 6.23
N PRO A 134 2.36 1.04 7.04
CA PRO A 134 2.98 1.73 8.17
C PRO A 134 3.41 0.77 9.27
N SER A 135 4.53 1.07 9.92
CA SER A 135 4.98 0.31 11.09
C SER A 135 3.94 0.25 12.20
N ASN A 136 3.20 1.33 12.43
CA ASN A 136 2.15 1.38 13.46
C ASN A 136 0.96 0.44 13.21
N ASP A 137 0.79 -0.02 11.99
CA ASP A 137 -0.27 -0.96 11.63
C ASP A 137 0.12 -2.42 11.96
N ARG A 138 1.37 -2.66 12.38
CA ARG A 138 1.94 -3.97 12.68
C ARG A 138 2.82 -3.93 13.92
N VAL A 139 2.18 -3.77 15.09
CA VAL A 139 2.88 -3.64 16.39
C VAL A 139 2.49 -4.70 17.42
N ALA A 140 1.75 -5.72 17.00
CA ALA A 140 1.37 -6.82 17.90
C ALA A 140 2.53 -7.79 18.14
N THR A 141 3.41 -8.02 17.17
CA THR A 141 4.61 -8.84 17.32
C THR A 141 5.82 -8.19 16.66
N MET A 142 7.01 -8.52 17.16
CA MET A 142 8.25 -7.99 16.57
C MET A 142 8.47 -8.50 15.16
N GLU A 143 8.10 -9.74 14.87
CA GLU A 143 8.26 -10.32 13.53
C GLU A 143 7.45 -9.55 12.49
N MET A 144 6.16 -9.29 12.75
CA MET A 144 5.32 -8.52 11.81
C MET A 144 5.79 -7.08 11.65
N ASN A 145 6.28 -6.47 12.73
CA ASN A 145 6.82 -5.12 12.69
C ASN A 145 8.11 -5.05 11.87
N ASN A 146 9.04 -5.98 12.09
CA ASN A 146 10.30 -6.03 11.33
C ASN A 146 10.08 -6.16 9.82
N GLN A 147 9.04 -6.89 9.38
CA GLN A 147 8.72 -7.02 7.97
C GLN A 147 8.28 -5.70 7.32
N THR A 148 7.79 -4.73 8.09
CA THR A 148 7.48 -3.40 7.57
C THR A 148 8.74 -2.57 7.27
N PHE A 149 9.91 -3.01 7.73
CA PHE A 149 11.21 -2.39 7.49
C PHE A 149 12.03 -3.10 6.40
N TYR A 150 11.40 -3.92 5.56
CA TYR A 150 12.02 -4.39 4.34
C TYR A 150 12.18 -3.26 3.32
N PHE A 151 13.30 -3.23 2.61
CA PHE A 151 13.53 -2.22 1.56
C PHE A 151 12.45 -2.22 0.48
N THR A 152 11.77 -3.34 0.28
CA THR A 152 10.65 -3.46 -0.67
C THR A 152 9.39 -2.72 -0.21
N ASN A 153 9.28 -2.39 1.08
CA ASN A 153 8.14 -1.67 1.65
C ASN A 153 8.39 -0.16 1.78
N GLN A 154 9.38 0.37 1.15
CA GLN A 154 9.68 1.79 1.19
C GLN A 154 9.82 2.40 -0.21
N THR A 155 9.59 3.68 -0.29
CA THR A 155 9.86 4.52 -1.45
C THR A 155 10.45 5.85 -0.98
N PRO A 156 11.16 6.59 -1.84
CA PRO A 156 11.58 7.94 -1.51
C PRO A 156 10.36 8.83 -1.28
N GLN A 157 10.20 9.35 -0.07
CA GLN A 157 9.11 10.29 0.28
C GLN A 157 9.68 11.59 0.81
N ARG A 158 9.11 12.72 0.35
CA ARG A 158 9.38 14.02 0.95
C ARG A 158 9.03 13.99 2.43
N GLN A 159 10.01 14.34 3.28
CA GLN A 159 9.88 14.07 4.71
C GLN A 159 8.99 15.08 5.43
N ASP A 160 9.33 16.37 5.36
CA ASP A 160 8.83 17.32 6.35
C ASP A 160 7.35 17.66 6.23
N LYS A 161 6.87 17.81 5.00
CA LYS A 161 5.50 18.23 4.71
C LYS A 161 4.67 17.21 3.94
N PHE A 162 5.15 15.98 3.84
CA PHE A 162 4.42 14.86 3.30
C PHE A 162 4.48 13.65 4.24
N ASN A 163 5.57 12.89 4.23
CA ASN A 163 5.70 11.65 5.01
C ASN A 163 5.54 11.87 6.51
N GLY A 164 6.18 12.89 7.08
CA GLY A 164 6.11 13.24 8.50
C GLY A 164 4.91 14.11 8.89
N ALA A 165 4.05 14.46 7.95
CA ALA A 165 2.95 15.40 8.14
C ALA A 165 1.62 14.83 7.62
N ILE A 166 1.13 15.28 6.47
CA ILE A 166 -0.22 14.93 5.98
C ILE A 166 -0.38 13.43 5.75
N TRP A 167 0.62 12.76 5.18
CA TRP A 167 0.58 11.31 4.93
C TRP A 167 0.54 10.51 6.23
N LYS A 168 1.38 10.85 7.20
CA LYS A 168 1.36 10.27 8.53
C LYS A 168 0.00 10.46 9.23
N ASN A 169 -0.60 11.65 9.11
CA ASN A 169 -1.90 11.90 9.71
C ASN A 169 -3.00 11.07 9.05
N LEU A 170 -2.94 10.88 7.73
CA LEU A 170 -3.84 9.96 7.02
C LEU A 170 -3.65 8.51 7.50
N GLU A 171 -2.42 8.06 7.64
CA GLU A 171 -2.12 6.71 8.18
C GLU A 171 -2.71 6.52 9.58
N HIS A 172 -2.52 7.50 10.46
CA HIS A 172 -3.10 7.46 11.81
C HIS A 172 -4.63 7.46 11.77
N ARG A 173 -5.23 8.20 10.85
CA ARG A 173 -6.70 8.21 10.70
C ARG A 173 -7.21 6.84 10.28
N ILE A 174 -6.60 6.22 9.28
CA ILE A 174 -6.98 4.88 8.82
C ILE A 174 -6.78 3.85 9.94
N ASN A 175 -5.67 3.92 10.67
CA ASN A 175 -5.43 3.06 11.83
C ASN A 175 -6.55 3.18 12.87
N SER A 176 -7.03 4.40 13.12
CA SER A 176 -8.10 4.66 14.08
C SER A 176 -9.46 4.02 13.71
N TRP A 177 -9.67 3.67 12.45
CA TRP A 177 -10.88 2.98 12.01
C TRP A 177 -10.85 1.49 12.31
N SER A 178 -9.71 0.92 12.65
CA SER A 178 -9.63 -0.48 13.04
C SER A 178 -10.15 -0.71 14.45
N THR A 179 -10.92 -1.79 14.62
CA THR A 179 -11.51 -2.19 15.91
C THR A 179 -11.27 -3.66 16.19
N ALA A 180 -11.71 -4.15 17.35
CA ALA A 180 -11.68 -5.58 17.67
C ALA A 180 -12.79 -6.37 16.98
N SER A 181 -13.86 -5.71 16.54
CA SER A 181 -15.02 -6.34 15.90
C SER A 181 -14.94 -6.29 14.37
N ASP A 182 -14.31 -5.25 13.81
CA ASP A 182 -14.35 -5.00 12.38
C ASP A 182 -12.95 -4.87 11.79
N THR A 183 -12.74 -5.56 10.69
CA THR A 183 -11.52 -5.45 9.89
C THR A 183 -11.65 -4.27 8.92
N VAL A 184 -10.62 -3.45 8.86
CA VAL A 184 -10.41 -2.45 7.82
C VAL A 184 -9.47 -3.06 6.79
N TYR A 185 -9.83 -2.99 5.52
CA TYR A 185 -9.00 -3.49 4.43
C TYR A 185 -8.34 -2.32 3.72
N VAL A 186 -7.04 -2.37 3.57
CA VAL A 186 -6.24 -1.25 3.05
C VAL A 186 -5.38 -1.71 1.88
N VAL A 187 -5.37 -0.90 0.84
CA VAL A 187 -4.38 -0.96 -0.24
C VAL A 187 -3.70 0.39 -0.31
N THR A 188 -2.39 0.41 -0.13
CA THR A 188 -1.59 1.61 -0.26
C THR A 188 -0.62 1.49 -1.43
N GLY A 189 -0.33 2.56 -2.12
CA GLY A 189 0.54 2.46 -3.28
C GLY A 189 1.23 3.75 -3.66
N ALA A 190 2.20 3.58 -4.54
CA ALA A 190 3.03 4.63 -5.09
C ALA A 190 2.97 4.58 -6.62
N VAL A 191 2.84 5.72 -7.24
CA VAL A 191 2.74 5.84 -8.70
C VAL A 191 4.11 6.27 -9.24
N PRO A 192 4.66 5.54 -10.23
CA PRO A 192 5.93 5.89 -10.84
C PRO A 192 6.00 7.34 -11.34
N PRO A 193 7.19 7.90 -11.50
CA PRO A 193 7.36 9.24 -12.04
C PRO A 193 6.63 9.40 -13.38
N SER A 194 5.97 10.53 -13.54
CA SER A 194 5.28 10.93 -14.76
C SER A 194 5.87 12.24 -15.28
N ASP A 195 6.01 12.38 -16.59
CA ASP A 195 6.47 13.61 -17.23
C ASP A 195 5.52 14.78 -16.97
N ASP A 196 4.24 14.50 -16.71
CA ASP A 196 3.21 15.48 -16.41
C ASP A 196 3.25 15.98 -14.95
N ALA A 197 4.03 15.32 -14.09
CA ALA A 197 4.15 15.66 -12.68
C ALA A 197 5.09 16.87 -12.47
N THR A 198 4.56 18.05 -12.71
CA THR A 198 5.32 19.32 -12.63
C THR A 198 5.65 19.76 -11.19
N TRP A 199 5.00 19.17 -10.19
CA TRP A 199 5.21 19.43 -8.76
C TRP A 199 6.46 18.73 -8.19
N ILE A 200 7.08 17.83 -8.92
CA ILE A 200 8.36 17.19 -8.59
C ILE A 200 9.36 17.47 -9.69
N LYS A 201 10.51 18.02 -9.32
CA LYS A 201 11.61 18.30 -10.25
C LYS A 201 12.47 17.08 -10.48
N GLU A 202 12.83 16.39 -9.41
CA GLU A 202 13.65 15.19 -9.44
C GLU A 202 12.81 13.98 -9.81
N LYS A 203 13.27 13.17 -10.77
CA LYS A 203 12.59 11.94 -11.18
C LYS A 203 13.17 10.69 -10.50
N SER A 204 14.39 10.79 -9.97
CA SER A 204 15.06 9.71 -9.27
C SER A 204 16.04 10.24 -8.23
N ILE A 205 16.43 9.36 -7.32
CA ILE A 205 17.44 9.61 -6.31
C ILE A 205 18.30 8.35 -6.18
N LYS A 206 19.59 8.52 -5.82
CA LYS A 206 20.50 7.38 -5.62
C LYS A 206 20.23 6.68 -4.29
N ASP A 207 20.26 5.36 -4.31
CA ASP A 207 20.35 4.56 -3.09
C ASP A 207 21.82 4.45 -2.61
N ASN A 208 22.07 3.67 -1.56
CA ASN A 208 23.42 3.55 -1.00
C ASN A 208 24.39 2.82 -1.93
N ASP A 209 23.91 2.06 -2.90
CA ASP A 209 24.70 1.35 -3.89
C ASP A 209 24.86 2.14 -5.21
N GLY A 210 24.36 3.37 -5.25
CA GLY A 210 24.42 4.23 -6.43
C GLY A 210 23.38 3.93 -7.50
N LYS A 211 22.36 3.09 -7.20
CA LYS A 211 21.27 2.81 -8.14
C LYS A 211 20.29 3.96 -8.19
N ASP A 212 19.74 4.23 -9.37
CA ASP A 212 18.65 5.19 -9.54
C ASP A 212 17.33 4.60 -9.05
N ILE A 213 16.75 5.24 -8.05
CA ILE A 213 15.46 4.87 -7.48
C ILE A 213 14.43 5.90 -7.90
N PRO A 214 13.37 5.51 -8.61
CA PRO A 214 12.31 6.43 -9.02
C PRO A 214 11.67 7.13 -7.83
N ILE A 215 11.41 8.43 -7.96
CA ILE A 215 10.63 9.18 -6.98
C ILE A 215 9.18 9.17 -7.43
N PRO A 216 8.26 8.58 -6.67
CA PRO A 216 6.85 8.52 -7.05
C PRO A 216 6.23 9.90 -7.26
N SER A 217 5.35 10.02 -8.24
CA SER A 217 4.64 11.25 -8.55
C SER A 217 3.35 11.43 -7.73
N TYR A 218 2.71 10.31 -7.37
CA TYR A 218 1.52 10.25 -6.52
C TYR A 218 1.66 9.13 -5.49
N TYR A 219 0.90 9.28 -4.43
CA TYR A 219 0.61 8.22 -3.49
C TYR A 219 -0.90 8.05 -3.35
N PHE A 220 -1.33 6.83 -3.08
CA PHE A 220 -2.75 6.55 -2.89
C PHE A 220 -2.98 5.56 -1.75
N LYS A 221 -4.19 5.60 -1.21
CA LYS A 221 -4.74 4.57 -0.35
C LYS A 221 -6.17 4.27 -0.78
N ALA A 222 -6.54 2.99 -0.77
CA ALA A 222 -7.90 2.51 -0.91
C ALA A 222 -8.30 1.77 0.36
N VAL A 223 -9.47 2.04 0.89
CA VAL A 223 -9.94 1.51 2.17
C VAL A 223 -11.36 1.00 2.03
N ALA A 224 -11.61 -0.19 2.59
CA ALA A 224 -12.95 -0.77 2.70
C ALA A 224 -13.20 -1.23 4.13
N ARG A 225 -14.42 -1.01 4.63
CA ARG A 225 -14.87 -1.54 5.91
C ARG A 225 -16.39 -1.78 5.93
N LYS A 226 -16.86 -2.62 6.84
CA LYS A 226 -18.29 -2.75 7.12
C LYS A 226 -18.75 -1.73 8.17
N ILE A 227 -19.88 -1.10 7.91
CA ILE A 227 -20.59 -0.27 8.88
C ILE A 227 -22.05 -0.69 8.82
N GLY A 228 -22.61 -1.13 9.95
CA GLY A 228 -23.98 -1.63 9.98
C GLY A 228 -24.22 -2.82 9.03
N GLY A 229 -23.25 -3.69 8.87
CA GLY A 229 -23.32 -4.86 8.01
C GLY A 229 -23.14 -4.61 6.51
N LYS A 230 -22.96 -3.35 6.11
CA LYS A 230 -22.75 -2.93 4.70
C LYS A 230 -21.34 -2.43 4.48
N TYR A 231 -20.73 -2.80 3.35
CA TYR A 231 -19.42 -2.26 2.96
C TYR A 231 -19.50 -0.81 2.49
N HIS A 232 -18.56 -0.03 2.95
CA HIS A 232 -18.27 1.33 2.48
C HIS A 232 -16.82 1.41 2.06
N THR A 233 -16.55 2.21 1.03
CA THR A 233 -15.19 2.43 0.53
C THR A 233 -14.86 3.91 0.45
N ILE A 234 -13.58 4.21 0.59
CA ILE A 234 -12.98 5.52 0.39
C ILE A 234 -11.60 5.34 -0.22
N ALA A 235 -11.15 6.27 -1.00
CA ALA A 235 -9.79 6.30 -1.48
C ALA A 235 -9.19 7.70 -1.31
N PHE A 236 -7.87 7.77 -1.34
CA PHE A 236 -7.11 9.02 -1.27
C PHE A 236 -6.11 9.03 -2.41
N TRP A 237 -6.09 10.12 -3.16
CA TRP A 237 -5.21 10.33 -4.29
C TRP A 237 -4.44 11.63 -4.09
N MET A 238 -3.14 11.54 -3.85
CA MET A 238 -2.34 12.68 -3.43
C MET A 238 -1.10 12.84 -4.29
N GLN A 239 -0.89 14.04 -4.80
CA GLN A 239 0.38 14.43 -5.40
C GLN A 239 1.51 14.30 -4.37
N HIS A 240 2.64 13.74 -4.78
CA HIS A 240 3.81 13.68 -3.93
C HIS A 240 4.51 15.06 -3.90
N ARG A 241 4.07 15.89 -2.99
CA ARG A 241 4.54 17.28 -2.80
C ARG A 241 4.43 17.72 -1.35
N ASP A 242 4.91 18.90 -1.07
CA ASP A 242 4.67 19.52 0.23
C ASP A 242 3.24 20.01 0.36
N TYR A 243 2.67 19.83 1.54
CA TYR A 243 1.35 20.32 1.93
C TYR A 243 1.48 21.26 3.13
N THR A 244 0.78 22.39 3.07
CA THR A 244 0.82 23.40 4.14
C THR A 244 -0.07 23.04 5.33
N ASP A 245 -1.18 22.35 5.08
CA ASP A 245 -2.12 21.89 6.12
C ASP A 245 -2.03 20.36 6.25
N SER A 246 -1.37 19.92 7.31
CA SER A 246 -1.15 18.48 7.57
C SER A 246 -2.43 17.71 7.97
N GLN A 247 -3.52 18.41 8.27
CA GLN A 247 -4.80 17.81 8.62
C GLN A 247 -5.79 17.76 7.43
N SER A 248 -5.41 18.30 6.28
CA SER A 248 -6.31 18.47 5.14
C SER A 248 -6.47 17.21 4.27
N TYR A 249 -6.04 16.03 4.73
CA TYR A 249 -6.04 14.80 3.93
C TYR A 249 -7.43 14.41 3.41
N MET A 250 -8.52 14.72 4.11
CA MET A 250 -9.88 14.42 3.64
C MET A 250 -10.28 15.21 2.38
N LYS A 251 -9.61 16.32 2.08
CA LYS A 251 -9.82 17.06 0.82
C LYS A 251 -9.38 16.29 -0.42
N TYR A 252 -8.55 15.28 -0.24
CA TYR A 252 -8.01 14.44 -1.31
C TYR A 252 -8.71 13.09 -1.40
N ALA A 253 -9.82 12.93 -0.68
CA ALA A 253 -10.66 11.76 -0.79
C ALA A 253 -11.33 11.69 -2.16
N VAL A 254 -11.31 10.50 -2.74
CA VAL A 254 -11.96 10.17 -4.00
C VAL A 254 -12.70 8.85 -3.84
N SER A 255 -13.58 8.51 -4.77
CA SER A 255 -14.16 7.17 -4.80
C SER A 255 -13.11 6.13 -5.19
N VAL A 256 -13.30 4.89 -4.77
CA VAL A 256 -12.44 3.79 -5.23
C VAL A 256 -12.52 3.64 -6.74
N SER A 257 -13.70 3.84 -7.35
CA SER A 257 -13.85 3.82 -8.81
C SER A 257 -13.00 4.87 -9.51
N ASP A 258 -12.89 6.07 -8.95
CA ASP A 258 -12.01 7.11 -9.50
C ASP A 258 -10.53 6.74 -9.33
N LEU A 259 -10.17 6.15 -8.20
CA LEU A 259 -8.82 5.65 -8.00
C LEU A 259 -8.47 4.55 -9.03
N GLU A 260 -9.37 3.66 -9.32
CA GLU A 260 -9.21 2.64 -10.37
C GLU A 260 -8.93 3.26 -11.73
N LYS A 261 -9.64 4.33 -12.10
CA LYS A 261 -9.38 5.08 -13.34
C LYS A 261 -7.99 5.72 -13.34
N ASN A 262 -7.56 6.26 -12.20
CA ASN A 262 -6.28 6.94 -12.08
C ASN A 262 -5.10 5.97 -12.13
N THR A 263 -5.25 4.76 -11.57
CA THR A 263 -4.16 3.78 -11.42
C THR A 263 -4.19 2.67 -12.46
N GLY A 264 -5.35 2.34 -13.00
CA GLY A 264 -5.56 1.16 -13.84
C GLY A 264 -5.62 -0.16 -13.07
N PHE A 265 -5.59 -0.13 -11.74
CA PHE A 265 -5.81 -1.30 -10.89
C PHE A 265 -7.29 -1.49 -10.60
N GLU A 266 -7.67 -2.72 -10.28
CA GLU A 266 -9.01 -3.05 -9.78
C GLU A 266 -8.89 -3.42 -8.29
N PHE A 267 -9.49 -2.58 -7.42
CA PHE A 267 -9.47 -2.75 -5.99
C PHE A 267 -10.74 -3.43 -5.49
N PHE A 268 -10.61 -4.23 -4.42
CA PHE A 268 -11.75 -4.89 -3.78
C PHE A 268 -12.69 -5.57 -4.79
N PRO A 269 -12.18 -6.56 -5.56
CA PRO A 269 -12.97 -7.17 -6.64
C PRO A 269 -14.23 -7.89 -6.14
N GLY A 270 -14.32 -8.19 -4.84
CA GLY A 270 -15.54 -8.74 -4.22
C GLY A 270 -16.66 -7.74 -3.98
N LEU A 271 -16.41 -6.44 -4.20
CA LEU A 271 -17.43 -5.39 -4.08
C LEU A 271 -17.96 -4.96 -5.43
N ASP A 272 -19.24 -4.60 -5.48
CA ASP A 272 -19.87 -4.10 -6.69
C ASP A 272 -19.45 -2.66 -7.02
N GLU A 273 -19.66 -2.26 -8.26
CA GLU A 273 -19.32 -0.91 -8.75
C GLU A 273 -20.11 0.17 -8.01
N SER A 274 -21.36 -0.11 -7.65
CA SER A 274 -22.19 0.86 -6.92
C SER A 274 -21.61 1.20 -5.55
N THR A 275 -21.01 0.22 -4.86
CA THR A 275 -20.31 0.45 -3.59
C THR A 275 -19.02 1.26 -3.82
N LYS A 276 -18.23 0.88 -4.81
CA LYS A 276 -16.93 1.52 -5.10
C LYS A 276 -17.04 2.93 -5.69
N SER A 277 -18.14 3.25 -6.34
CA SER A 277 -18.38 4.59 -6.92
C SER A 277 -18.93 5.60 -5.91
N GLN A 278 -19.39 5.16 -4.75
CA GLN A 278 -19.88 6.04 -3.70
C GLN A 278 -18.73 6.64 -2.88
N LEU A 279 -18.89 7.89 -2.51
CA LEU A 279 -18.01 8.59 -1.57
C LEU A 279 -18.89 9.33 -0.55
N ASP A 280 -19.18 8.67 0.57
CA ASP A 280 -19.92 9.24 1.68
C ASP A 280 -18.99 9.51 2.85
N LEU A 281 -18.50 10.75 2.95
CA LEU A 281 -17.56 11.16 3.99
C LEU A 281 -18.12 11.04 5.41
N SER A 282 -19.46 11.04 5.58
CA SER A 282 -20.08 10.85 6.89
C SER A 282 -19.79 9.47 7.49
N LYS A 283 -19.46 8.50 6.68
CA LYS A 283 -19.09 7.14 7.09
C LYS A 283 -17.63 7.00 7.53
N TRP A 284 -16.86 8.08 7.42
CA TRP A 284 -15.41 8.08 7.65
C TRP A 284 -14.94 9.16 8.64
N GLN A 285 -15.85 9.62 9.48
CA GLN A 285 -15.58 10.58 10.56
C GLN A 285 -14.95 9.94 11.79
#